data_a02edbcea8c0f51345a18632867e402e
#
_entry.id   a02edbcea8c0f51345a18632867e402e
#
_cell.length_a   1.000
_cell.length_b   1.000
_cell.length_c   1.000
_cell.angle_alpha   90.00
_cell.angle_beta   90.00
_cell.angle_gamma   90.00
#
_symmetry.space_group_name_H-M   'P 1'
#
loop_
_entity.id
_entity.type
_entity.pdbx_description
1 polymer ?
#
loop_
_entity_poly.entity_id
_entity_poly.type
_entity_poly.pdbx_seq_one_letter_code
_entity_poly.pdbx_strand_id
1 'polypeptide(L)'
;MLVNCKPKGPYEDYVADVYQTSQGGDNLKLISGIEAEIGAAEGKTVALQLIPDTEFQKYYGFGASFTESSAWNLATIPADLRHEVLTRLFSPTEGAGFTLTRTHINSSDYSNNHYTYVEAGDEDLSTFSVYEDMKGFTGDENDQVRGIELVEPGYDIIPMILEASDIPGADFNIIASPWSPPSWMKTGETAEMTNGTLLPQYYGLWAEYLSNYVSAYAEQGITLWGLTPQNEPLHAHDARWDSNGLTPEQGRVFLRDYLGPQLEQDGHLNPDDLDDGLRVLIYDHNKSTMNDYVTPTYEDPEASKYAWGTAFHWYANSELEAHNWYAEELETLRTKWPDKGMIHTESSIDIDADDPMGQYWRESTDYAGTFVPFDTYAYDIISDLNHGVQGYIEWCIILSTQGQPNPYDNFNSAPVLINPVTEDVIYTPLYYLLSHFSKFIRPDARRIGLEGEDAEGLISTAAKNPDGSIALVVYNKKEEARELSITLDTHTYVVQIAPRALQTIHFHHK
;
A
#
# COMPACT_ATOMS: atom_id res chain seq x y z
N MET A 1 19.25 -32.97 -46.07
CA MET A 1 19.49 -32.60 -44.66
C MET A 1 18.19 -32.03 -44.12
N LEU A 2 17.45 -32.80 -43.32
CA LEU A 2 16.32 -32.29 -42.58
C LEU A 2 16.90 -31.50 -41.37
N VAL A 3 16.79 -30.21 -41.42
CA VAL A 3 17.09 -29.36 -40.26
C VAL A 3 15.99 -29.68 -39.25
N ASN A 4 16.32 -30.41 -38.19
CA ASN A 4 15.46 -30.62 -37.06
C ASN A 4 15.34 -29.23 -36.31
N CYS A 5 14.38 -28.43 -36.73
CA CYS A 5 13.94 -27.30 -35.94
C CYS A 5 13.33 -27.84 -34.65
N LYS A 6 14.06 -27.86 -33.53
CA LYS A 6 13.42 -27.99 -32.23
C LYS A 6 12.37 -26.89 -32.13
N PRO A 7 11.19 -27.16 -31.58
CA PRO A 7 10.26 -26.09 -31.30
C PRO A 7 10.95 -25.05 -30.40
N LYS A 8 10.81 -23.77 -30.73
CA LYS A 8 11.32 -22.66 -29.90
C LYS A 8 10.72 -22.77 -28.50
N GLY A 9 11.55 -22.56 -27.49
CA GLY A 9 11.06 -22.42 -26.11
C GLY A 9 10.17 -21.18 -25.97
N PRO A 10 9.26 -21.15 -24.99
CA PRO A 10 8.31 -20.05 -24.83
C PRO A 10 8.98 -18.69 -24.55
N TYR A 11 10.23 -18.66 -24.14
CA TYR A 11 10.99 -17.45 -23.78
C TYR A 11 12.18 -17.14 -24.74
N GLU A 12 12.28 -17.84 -25.88
CA GLU A 12 13.44 -17.74 -26.80
C GLU A 12 13.55 -16.36 -27.49
N ASP A 13 12.42 -15.62 -27.59
CA ASP A 13 12.36 -14.29 -28.20
C ASP A 13 12.27 -13.15 -27.15
N TYR A 14 12.59 -13.44 -25.87
CA TYR A 14 12.56 -12.42 -24.81
C TYR A 14 13.83 -11.56 -24.82
N VAL A 15 13.62 -10.30 -24.49
CA VAL A 15 14.68 -9.34 -24.16
C VAL A 15 14.48 -8.88 -22.72
N ALA A 16 15.54 -8.36 -22.10
CA ALA A 16 15.51 -7.84 -20.76
C ALA A 16 15.84 -6.34 -20.73
N ASP A 17 14.92 -5.55 -20.25
CA ASP A 17 15.14 -4.15 -19.88
C ASP A 17 15.44 -4.05 -18.39
N VAL A 18 16.50 -3.29 -18.04
CA VAL A 18 16.95 -3.14 -16.67
C VAL A 18 16.70 -1.72 -16.20
N TYR A 19 15.89 -1.58 -15.16
CA TYR A 19 15.60 -0.31 -14.50
C TYR A 19 16.26 -0.29 -13.12
N GLN A 20 16.89 0.83 -12.74
CA GLN A 20 17.63 0.95 -11.49
C GLN A 20 17.27 2.22 -10.73
N THR A 21 17.12 2.07 -9.41
CA THR A 21 17.17 3.16 -8.44
C THR A 21 18.31 2.88 -7.48
N SER A 22 19.20 3.86 -7.25
CA SER A 22 20.39 3.65 -6.43
C SER A 22 20.71 4.85 -5.55
N GLN A 23 21.43 4.61 -4.44
CA GLN A 23 22.00 5.68 -3.63
C GLN A 23 22.91 6.64 -4.43
N GLY A 24 23.46 6.18 -5.53
CA GLY A 24 24.25 7.01 -6.45
C GLY A 24 23.44 8.00 -7.31
N GLY A 25 22.10 8.03 -7.17
CA GLY A 25 21.20 9.01 -7.82
C GLY A 25 20.50 8.50 -9.08
N ASP A 26 20.53 7.19 -9.38
CA ASP A 26 19.67 6.62 -10.41
C ASP A 26 18.24 6.58 -9.89
N ASN A 27 17.26 7.04 -10.70
CA ASN A 27 15.84 7.16 -10.36
C ASN A 27 15.01 6.41 -11.39
N LEU A 28 14.74 5.11 -11.17
CA LEU A 28 14.06 4.22 -12.10
C LEU A 28 14.66 4.33 -13.53
N LYS A 29 15.98 4.46 -13.58
CA LYS A 29 16.71 4.72 -14.80
C LYS A 29 16.86 3.46 -15.63
N LEU A 30 16.47 3.51 -16.89
CA LEU A 30 16.77 2.45 -17.85
C LEU A 30 18.29 2.38 -18.08
N ILE A 31 18.93 1.30 -17.66
CA ILE A 31 20.38 1.09 -17.79
C ILE A 31 20.74 0.68 -19.22
N SER A 32 20.06 -0.30 -19.78
CA SER A 32 20.06 -0.71 -21.21
C SER A 32 19.19 -1.96 -21.40
N GLY A 33 18.77 -2.21 -22.63
CA GLY A 33 18.28 -3.54 -23.04
C GLY A 33 19.47 -4.52 -23.04
N ILE A 34 19.30 -5.65 -22.37
CA ILE A 34 20.32 -6.69 -22.29
C ILE A 34 19.92 -7.85 -23.19
N GLU A 35 20.82 -8.22 -24.12
CA GLU A 35 20.61 -9.40 -24.95
C GLU A 35 21.05 -10.68 -24.21
N ALA A 36 20.32 -11.76 -24.45
CA ALA A 36 20.62 -13.06 -23.88
C ALA A 36 21.95 -13.59 -24.44
N GLU A 37 22.77 -14.14 -23.58
CA GLU A 37 23.89 -14.99 -23.94
C GLU A 37 23.51 -16.46 -23.77
N ILE A 38 23.96 -17.32 -24.69
CA ILE A 38 23.76 -18.77 -24.57
C ILE A 38 24.98 -19.35 -23.84
N GLY A 39 24.76 -19.72 -22.57
CA GLY A 39 25.82 -20.37 -21.76
C GLY A 39 25.82 -19.88 -20.31
N ALA A 40 26.48 -20.62 -19.43
CA ALA A 40 26.67 -20.21 -18.05
C ALA A 40 27.71 -19.09 -17.95
N ALA A 41 27.46 -18.07 -17.09
CA ALA A 41 28.45 -17.05 -16.78
C ALA A 41 29.67 -17.67 -16.06
N GLU A 42 30.86 -17.31 -16.48
CA GLU A 42 32.11 -17.71 -15.81
C GLU A 42 32.51 -16.58 -14.83
N GLY A 43 32.57 -16.88 -13.52
CA GLY A 43 33.12 -15.92 -12.55
C GLY A 43 32.42 -15.97 -11.17
N LYS A 44 32.66 -14.94 -10.33
CA LYS A 44 32.02 -14.73 -9.04
C LYS A 44 30.66 -14.00 -9.24
N THR A 45 29.74 -14.64 -9.91
CA THR A 45 28.39 -14.10 -10.15
C THR A 45 27.41 -14.70 -9.15
N VAL A 46 26.39 -13.93 -8.76
CA VAL A 46 25.23 -14.47 -8.06
C VAL A 46 24.31 -15.07 -9.12
N ALA A 47 24.12 -16.39 -9.06
CA ALA A 47 23.27 -17.09 -10.00
C ALA A 47 21.80 -17.09 -9.52
N LEU A 48 20.92 -16.63 -10.38
CA LEU A 48 19.47 -16.67 -10.16
C LEU A 48 18.80 -17.46 -11.29
N GLN A 49 17.85 -18.33 -10.96
CA GLN A 49 17.09 -19.09 -11.94
C GLN A 49 15.60 -18.80 -11.77
N LEU A 50 14.99 -18.26 -12.82
CA LEU A 50 13.53 -18.06 -12.89
C LEU A 50 12.85 -19.37 -13.28
N ILE A 51 11.75 -19.70 -12.58
CA ILE A 51 10.93 -20.90 -12.81
C ILE A 51 9.48 -20.46 -13.05
N PRO A 52 9.15 -19.93 -14.25
CA PRO A 52 7.85 -19.31 -14.53
C PRO A 52 6.66 -20.26 -14.46
N ASP A 53 6.89 -21.58 -14.56
CA ASP A 53 5.85 -22.60 -14.45
C ASP A 53 5.47 -22.97 -13.01
N THR A 54 6.25 -22.47 -12.03
CA THR A 54 5.94 -22.59 -10.61
C THR A 54 5.27 -21.31 -10.14
N GLU A 55 3.96 -21.29 -10.08
CA GLU A 55 3.17 -20.12 -9.70
C GLU A 55 2.70 -20.21 -8.23
N PHE A 56 2.65 -19.04 -7.57
CA PHE A 56 2.18 -18.85 -6.20
C PHE A 56 0.99 -17.89 -6.16
N GLN A 57 0.95 -16.98 -5.15
CA GLN A 57 -0.14 -16.04 -4.98
C GLN A 57 -0.27 -15.06 -6.16
N LYS A 58 -1.50 -14.59 -6.34
CA LYS A 58 -1.85 -13.50 -7.24
C LYS A 58 -1.60 -12.16 -6.57
N TYR A 59 -1.19 -11.15 -7.34
CA TYR A 59 -1.06 -9.78 -6.88
C TYR A 59 -2.28 -8.92 -7.25
N TYR A 60 -2.70 -8.06 -6.32
CA TYR A 60 -3.76 -7.06 -6.54
C TYR A 60 -3.20 -5.67 -6.84
N GLY A 61 -1.97 -5.39 -6.42
CA GLY A 61 -1.29 -4.15 -6.79
C GLY A 61 -0.44 -3.53 -5.69
N PHE A 62 0.06 -2.34 -6.02
CA PHE A 62 0.95 -1.55 -5.17
C PHE A 62 0.57 -0.08 -5.29
N GLY A 63 0.72 0.68 -4.20
CA GLY A 63 0.43 2.10 -4.21
C GLY A 63 0.52 2.74 -2.83
N ALA A 64 -0.29 3.78 -2.61
CA ALA A 64 -0.33 4.52 -1.37
C ALA A 64 -1.73 5.11 -1.13
N SER A 65 -2.00 5.60 0.10
CA SER A 65 -3.33 5.97 0.55
C SER A 65 -3.72 7.40 0.17
N PHE A 66 -4.95 7.56 -0.25
CA PHE A 66 -5.62 8.85 -0.34
C PHE A 66 -6.02 9.33 1.06
N THR A 67 -5.45 10.43 1.50
CA THR A 67 -5.78 11.07 2.79
C THR A 67 -6.25 12.49 2.58
N GLU A 68 -6.97 13.05 3.54
CA GLU A 68 -7.38 14.46 3.50
C GLU A 68 -6.14 15.37 3.42
N SER A 69 -5.05 15.02 4.13
CA SER A 69 -3.76 15.73 4.01
C SER A 69 -3.18 15.70 2.59
N SER A 70 -3.34 14.60 1.86
CA SER A 70 -2.90 14.50 0.46
C SER A 70 -3.73 15.41 -0.45
N ALA A 71 -5.05 15.44 -0.25
CA ALA A 71 -5.95 16.32 -0.98
C ALA A 71 -5.63 17.81 -0.69
N TRP A 72 -5.38 18.15 0.58
CA TRP A 72 -4.98 19.50 0.97
C TRP A 72 -3.69 19.96 0.25
N ASN A 73 -2.66 19.11 0.21
CA ASN A 73 -1.41 19.44 -0.49
C ASN A 73 -1.63 19.67 -1.98
N LEU A 74 -2.49 18.87 -2.62
CA LEU A 74 -2.86 19.07 -4.02
C LEU A 74 -3.70 20.35 -4.24
N ALA A 75 -4.48 20.76 -3.25
CA ALA A 75 -5.24 22.00 -3.28
C ALA A 75 -4.35 23.27 -3.25
N THR A 76 -3.08 23.13 -2.81
CA THR A 76 -2.12 24.25 -2.75
C THR A 76 -1.41 24.56 -4.08
N ILE A 77 -1.55 23.69 -5.09
CA ILE A 77 -0.86 23.81 -6.37
C ILE A 77 -1.85 23.99 -7.54
N PRO A 78 -1.40 24.61 -8.66
CA PRO A 78 -2.24 24.77 -9.84
C PRO A 78 -2.73 23.44 -10.43
N ALA A 79 -3.91 23.47 -11.07
CA ALA A 79 -4.58 22.29 -11.61
C ALA A 79 -3.75 21.52 -12.64
N ASP A 80 -2.96 22.20 -13.46
CA ASP A 80 -2.07 21.57 -14.45
C ASP A 80 -0.92 20.79 -13.77
N LEU A 81 -0.33 21.37 -12.72
CA LEU A 81 0.71 20.69 -11.93
C LEU A 81 0.12 19.53 -11.13
N ARG A 82 -1.09 19.70 -10.56
CA ARG A 82 -1.83 18.62 -9.88
C ARG A 82 -2.08 17.45 -10.82
N HIS A 83 -2.57 17.73 -12.02
CA HIS A 83 -2.78 16.70 -13.04
C HIS A 83 -1.47 15.98 -13.42
N GLU A 84 -0.34 16.71 -13.51
CA GLU A 84 0.97 16.09 -13.73
C GLU A 84 1.34 15.14 -12.58
N VAL A 85 1.14 15.55 -11.32
CA VAL A 85 1.42 14.71 -10.14
C VAL A 85 0.58 13.43 -10.17
N LEU A 86 -0.73 13.55 -10.41
CA LEU A 86 -1.62 12.39 -10.50
C LEU A 86 -1.27 11.48 -11.70
N THR A 87 -0.87 12.06 -12.84
CA THR A 87 -0.36 11.29 -13.98
C THR A 87 0.89 10.49 -13.61
N ARG A 88 1.82 11.11 -12.88
CA ARG A 88 3.04 10.43 -12.42
C ARG A 88 2.74 9.29 -11.42
N LEU A 89 1.69 9.38 -10.65
CA LEU A 89 1.28 8.34 -9.71
C LEU A 89 0.51 7.20 -10.41
N PHE A 90 -0.50 7.52 -11.23
CA PHE A 90 -1.49 6.55 -11.69
C PHE A 90 -1.37 6.09 -13.14
N SER A 91 -0.70 6.87 -14.02
CA SER A 91 -0.53 6.44 -15.41
C SER A 91 0.42 5.22 -15.51
N PRO A 92 -0.01 4.10 -16.11
CA PRO A 92 0.86 2.93 -16.27
C PRO A 92 1.99 3.15 -17.29
N THR A 93 1.86 4.13 -18.17
CA THR A 93 2.84 4.43 -19.22
C THR A 93 3.77 5.58 -18.84
N GLU A 94 3.22 6.64 -18.27
CA GLU A 94 3.96 7.89 -17.97
C GLU A 94 4.41 7.99 -16.51
N GLY A 95 3.85 7.16 -15.62
CA GLY A 95 4.09 7.19 -14.18
C GLY A 95 4.44 5.85 -13.56
N ALA A 96 4.22 5.77 -12.25
CA ALA A 96 4.38 4.58 -11.43
C ALA A 96 3.28 3.54 -11.69
N GLY A 97 2.08 3.97 -12.14
CA GLY A 97 0.95 3.12 -12.42
C GLY A 97 0.43 2.42 -11.16
N PHE A 98 0.19 3.15 -10.07
CA PHE A 98 -0.38 2.62 -8.82
C PHE A 98 -1.73 1.97 -9.08
N THR A 99 -1.98 0.80 -8.46
CA THR A 99 -3.14 -0.05 -8.71
C THR A 99 -3.84 -0.52 -7.45
N LEU A 100 -3.27 -0.27 -6.28
CA LEU A 100 -3.88 -0.57 -4.99
C LEU A 100 -3.68 0.60 -4.06
N THR A 101 -4.77 1.10 -3.49
CA THR A 101 -4.78 2.30 -2.65
C THR A 101 -5.64 2.07 -1.41
N ARG A 102 -5.59 3.01 -0.48
CA ARG A 102 -6.43 3.00 0.73
C ARG A 102 -7.00 4.39 0.98
N THR A 103 -8.09 4.49 1.72
CA THR A 103 -8.62 5.74 2.24
C THR A 103 -9.22 5.52 3.63
N HIS A 104 -9.39 6.60 4.38
CA HIS A 104 -9.97 6.53 5.72
C HIS A 104 -11.48 6.77 5.70
N ILE A 105 -12.19 6.21 6.69
CA ILE A 105 -13.61 6.46 6.99
C ILE A 105 -13.67 7.30 8.25
N ASN A 106 -14.39 8.43 8.21
CA ASN A 106 -14.27 9.52 9.16
C ASN A 106 -12.85 10.12 9.15
N SER A 107 -12.55 11.03 10.05
CA SER A 107 -11.21 11.57 10.20
C SER A 107 -10.18 10.51 10.63
N SER A 108 -8.93 10.76 10.28
CA SER A 108 -7.75 9.99 10.66
C SER A 108 -6.72 10.91 11.29
N ASP A 109 -5.53 10.36 11.63
CA ASP A 109 -4.37 11.15 12.04
C ASP A 109 -3.82 12.08 10.94
N TYR A 110 -4.21 11.86 9.67
CA TYR A 110 -3.89 12.74 8.54
C TYR A 110 -5.12 13.45 7.95
N SER A 111 -6.02 13.85 8.85
CA SER A 111 -7.12 14.78 8.57
C SER A 111 -6.84 16.15 9.21
N ASN A 112 -7.41 17.21 8.63
CA ASN A 112 -7.22 18.57 9.16
C ASN A 112 -7.99 18.79 10.46
N ASN A 113 -9.13 18.10 10.62
CA ASN A 113 -10.00 18.19 11.78
C ASN A 113 -10.65 16.83 12.08
N HIS A 114 -11.20 16.69 13.30
CA HIS A 114 -12.08 15.57 13.62
C HIS A 114 -13.43 15.74 12.94
N TYR A 115 -13.88 14.73 12.24
CA TYR A 115 -15.22 14.70 11.66
C TYR A 115 -15.82 13.30 11.56
N THR A 116 -17.12 13.24 11.44
CA THR A 116 -17.90 12.04 11.13
C THR A 116 -18.98 12.38 10.11
N TYR A 117 -19.57 11.37 9.49
CA TYR A 117 -20.59 11.57 8.46
C TYR A 117 -22.02 11.70 9.03
N VAL A 118 -22.18 11.78 10.35
CA VAL A 118 -23.48 11.97 11.01
C VAL A 118 -23.40 13.05 12.09
N GLU A 119 -24.53 13.69 12.38
CA GLU A 119 -24.64 14.57 13.55
C GLU A 119 -24.56 13.78 14.87
N ALA A 120 -24.11 14.44 15.94
CA ALA A 120 -23.97 13.79 17.23
C ALA A 120 -25.32 13.30 17.77
N GLY A 121 -25.38 11.99 18.08
CA GLY A 121 -26.59 11.35 18.65
C GLY A 121 -27.66 10.98 17.61
N ASP A 122 -27.33 10.99 16.32
CA ASP A 122 -28.21 10.53 15.24
C ASP A 122 -28.24 8.99 15.19
N GLU A 123 -29.15 8.38 15.99
CA GLU A 123 -29.29 6.94 16.11
C GLU A 123 -30.03 6.26 14.94
N ASP A 124 -30.56 7.03 13.99
CA ASP A 124 -31.23 6.50 12.78
C ASP A 124 -30.48 6.82 11.47
N LEU A 125 -29.27 7.37 11.56
CA LEU A 125 -28.38 7.77 10.46
C LEU A 125 -29.05 8.69 9.42
N SER A 126 -30.09 9.42 9.81
CA SER A 126 -30.86 10.29 8.90
C SER A 126 -30.08 11.49 8.38
N THR A 127 -29.00 11.86 9.06
CA THR A 127 -28.09 12.94 8.68
C THR A 127 -26.83 12.45 7.96
N PHE A 128 -26.72 11.13 7.70
CA PHE A 128 -25.53 10.54 7.09
C PHE A 128 -25.20 11.18 5.74
N SER A 129 -23.96 11.67 5.62
CA SER A 129 -23.48 12.30 4.39
C SER A 129 -21.95 12.30 4.32
N VAL A 130 -21.41 11.87 3.19
CA VAL A 130 -19.95 11.95 2.88
C VAL A 130 -19.54 13.34 2.38
N TYR A 131 -20.34 14.38 2.69
CA TYR A 131 -20.04 15.75 2.28
C TYR A 131 -18.73 16.28 2.87
N GLU A 132 -18.31 15.76 4.03
CA GLU A 132 -17.01 16.10 4.63
C GLU A 132 -15.85 15.81 3.69
N ASP A 133 -15.87 14.71 2.92
CA ASP A 133 -14.84 14.33 1.95
C ASP A 133 -14.94 15.07 0.59
N MET A 134 -15.89 16.01 0.48
CA MET A 134 -16.19 16.75 -0.76
C MET A 134 -16.15 18.27 -0.59
N LYS A 135 -16.26 18.75 0.66
CA LYS A 135 -16.48 20.19 0.93
C LYS A 135 -15.25 21.04 0.63
N GLY A 136 -14.07 20.41 0.60
CA GLY A 136 -12.80 21.10 0.50
C GLY A 136 -12.42 21.83 1.79
N PHE A 137 -11.44 22.72 1.68
CA PHE A 137 -10.82 23.40 2.80
C PHE A 137 -11.19 24.88 2.76
N THR A 138 -11.56 25.44 3.90
CA THR A 138 -12.04 26.85 3.95
C THR A 138 -10.93 27.86 4.19
N GLY A 139 -9.73 27.42 4.58
CA GLY A 139 -8.62 28.28 4.95
C GLY A 139 -8.90 29.10 6.22
N ASP A 140 -9.86 28.69 7.04
CA ASP A 140 -10.22 29.33 8.29
C ASP A 140 -9.28 28.95 9.46
N GLU A 141 -9.59 29.43 10.67
CA GLU A 141 -8.70 29.33 11.85
C GLU A 141 -8.36 27.88 12.30
N ASN A 142 -9.07 26.88 11.79
CA ASN A 142 -8.89 25.46 12.16
C ASN A 142 -7.97 24.72 11.20
N ASP A 143 -7.70 25.25 10.01
CA ASP A 143 -6.73 24.67 9.10
C ASP A 143 -5.31 24.83 9.68
N GLN A 144 -4.68 23.71 9.96
CA GLN A 144 -3.46 23.66 10.80
C GLN A 144 -2.24 24.31 10.16
N VAL A 145 -2.23 24.45 8.84
CA VAL A 145 -1.14 25.12 8.12
C VAL A 145 -1.52 26.59 7.87
N ARG A 146 -1.42 27.39 8.93
CA ARG A 146 -1.77 28.80 8.88
C ARG A 146 -0.92 29.58 7.87
N GLY A 147 -1.59 30.36 7.02
CA GLY A 147 -0.96 31.31 6.10
C GLY A 147 -0.56 30.71 4.75
N ILE A 148 -0.98 29.49 4.43
CA ILE A 148 -0.89 28.92 3.10
C ILE A 148 -2.18 29.29 2.35
N GLU A 149 -2.04 29.87 1.16
CA GLU A 149 -3.15 30.14 0.26
C GLU A 149 -3.46 28.89 -0.57
N LEU A 150 -4.70 28.43 -0.51
CA LEU A 150 -5.17 27.32 -1.35
C LEU A 150 -5.51 27.84 -2.74
N VAL A 151 -4.99 27.18 -3.76
CA VAL A 151 -5.30 27.49 -5.17
C VAL A 151 -6.69 26.99 -5.53
N GLU A 152 -7.09 25.82 -4.97
CA GLU A 152 -8.41 25.24 -5.19
C GLU A 152 -9.05 24.76 -3.87
N PRO A 153 -9.66 25.67 -3.10
CA PRO A 153 -10.20 25.37 -1.77
C PRO A 153 -11.28 24.28 -1.76
N GLY A 154 -12.00 24.07 -2.87
CA GLY A 154 -13.03 23.03 -3.02
C GLY A 154 -12.49 21.63 -3.36
N TYR A 155 -11.17 21.44 -3.35
CA TYR A 155 -10.56 20.15 -3.64
C TYR A 155 -10.41 19.32 -2.37
N ASP A 156 -10.82 18.04 -2.40
CA ASP A 156 -10.85 17.15 -1.24
C ASP A 156 -10.66 15.69 -1.66
N ILE A 157 -10.85 14.73 -0.78
CA ILE A 157 -10.62 13.28 -1.00
C ILE A 157 -11.40 12.77 -2.22
N ILE A 158 -12.71 12.97 -2.28
CA ILE A 158 -13.54 12.48 -3.39
C ILE A 158 -13.14 13.13 -4.71
N PRO A 159 -13.00 14.47 -4.84
CA PRO A 159 -12.44 15.09 -6.02
C PRO A 159 -11.06 14.54 -6.43
N MET A 160 -10.17 14.28 -5.46
CA MET A 160 -8.84 13.73 -5.73
C MET A 160 -8.92 12.31 -6.32
N ILE A 161 -9.75 11.43 -5.76
CA ILE A 161 -9.94 10.07 -6.25
C ILE A 161 -10.53 10.08 -7.68
N LEU A 162 -11.51 10.93 -7.94
CA LEU A 162 -12.14 11.05 -9.25
C LEU A 162 -11.15 11.58 -10.30
N GLU A 163 -10.37 12.63 -9.97
CA GLU A 163 -9.34 13.14 -10.88
C GLU A 163 -8.25 12.08 -11.15
N ALA A 164 -7.85 11.31 -10.14
CA ALA A 164 -6.92 10.20 -10.32
C ALA A 164 -7.49 9.10 -11.23
N SER A 165 -8.79 8.82 -11.11
CA SER A 165 -9.48 7.82 -11.95
C SER A 165 -9.63 8.26 -13.42
N ASP A 166 -9.63 9.56 -13.69
CA ASP A 166 -9.69 10.13 -15.03
C ASP A 166 -8.34 10.11 -15.77
N ILE A 167 -7.24 9.78 -15.10
CA ILE A 167 -5.91 9.65 -15.73
C ILE A 167 -5.93 8.50 -16.74
N PRO A 168 -5.47 8.72 -17.99
CA PRO A 168 -5.52 7.70 -19.03
C PRO A 168 -4.82 6.39 -18.65
N GLY A 169 -5.61 5.32 -18.58
CA GLY A 169 -5.14 3.97 -18.22
C GLY A 169 -4.99 3.73 -16.72
N ALA A 170 -5.37 4.69 -15.87
CA ALA A 170 -5.49 4.45 -14.44
C ALA A 170 -6.58 3.41 -14.16
N ASP A 171 -6.24 2.42 -13.34
CA ASP A 171 -7.15 1.37 -12.88
C ASP A 171 -6.64 0.89 -11.53
N PHE A 172 -7.32 1.24 -10.45
CA PHE A 172 -6.88 0.96 -9.09
C PHE A 172 -8.02 0.56 -8.15
N ASN A 173 -7.68 -0.32 -7.24
CA ASN A 173 -8.54 -0.76 -6.16
C ASN A 173 -8.36 0.15 -4.93
N ILE A 174 -9.44 0.36 -4.16
CA ILE A 174 -9.43 1.16 -2.94
C ILE A 174 -9.92 0.31 -1.76
N ILE A 175 -9.13 0.28 -0.68
CA ILE A 175 -9.53 -0.27 0.63
C ILE A 175 -9.91 0.91 1.53
N ALA A 176 -11.06 0.85 2.17
CA ALA A 176 -11.48 1.86 3.14
C ALA A 176 -11.36 1.34 4.58
N SER A 177 -10.85 2.17 5.49
CA SER A 177 -10.59 1.79 6.88
C SER A 177 -11.07 2.87 7.86
N PRO A 178 -11.91 2.55 8.88
CA PRO A 178 -12.31 3.51 9.89
C PRO A 178 -11.27 3.62 11.01
N TRP A 179 -10.93 4.85 11.41
CA TRP A 179 -10.12 5.13 12.60
C TRP A 179 -10.94 5.08 13.87
N SER A 180 -12.13 5.65 13.84
CA SER A 180 -13.02 5.68 15.00
C SER A 180 -14.49 5.80 14.61
N PRO A 181 -15.39 5.10 15.29
CA PRO A 181 -16.80 5.46 15.30
C PRO A 181 -17.01 6.86 15.92
N PRO A 182 -18.16 7.52 15.69
CA PRO A 182 -18.54 8.73 16.39
C PRO A 182 -18.38 8.59 17.91
N SER A 183 -17.89 9.63 18.58
CA SER A 183 -17.56 9.60 20.03
C SER A 183 -18.70 9.14 20.92
N TRP A 184 -19.96 9.49 20.57
CA TRP A 184 -21.15 9.10 21.32
C TRP A 184 -21.49 7.59 21.21
N MET A 185 -20.94 6.87 20.25
CA MET A 185 -21.06 5.40 20.14
C MET A 185 -20.03 4.64 20.99
N LYS A 186 -19.09 5.32 21.62
CA LYS A 186 -17.91 4.72 22.28
C LYS A 186 -17.94 4.84 23.80
N THR A 187 -17.09 4.04 24.44
CA THR A 187 -16.71 4.28 25.85
C THR A 187 -15.73 5.45 25.92
N GLY A 188 -15.82 6.26 26.95
CA GLY A 188 -14.95 7.43 27.19
C GLY A 188 -15.76 8.72 27.24
N GLU A 189 -15.20 9.73 27.90
CA GLU A 189 -15.89 11.00 28.15
C GLU A 189 -15.41 12.14 27.23
N THR A 190 -14.55 11.87 26.24
CA THR A 190 -13.96 12.90 25.40
C THR A 190 -14.84 13.19 24.18
N ALA A 191 -15.01 14.48 23.89
CA ALA A 191 -15.61 14.94 22.62
C ALA A 191 -14.74 14.57 21.41
N GLU A 192 -13.47 14.25 21.65
CA GLU A 192 -12.50 13.76 20.68
C GLU A 192 -12.72 12.27 20.45
N MET A 193 -12.54 11.80 19.22
CA MET A 193 -12.73 10.39 18.86
C MET A 193 -11.54 9.51 19.23
N THR A 194 -10.67 9.99 20.13
CA THR A 194 -9.48 9.27 20.61
C THR A 194 -9.84 8.21 21.63
N ASN A 195 -9.12 7.10 21.65
CA ASN A 195 -9.24 6.02 22.61
C ASN A 195 -10.67 5.42 22.77
N GLY A 196 -10.84 4.53 23.75
CA GLY A 196 -12.12 3.89 24.03
C GLY A 196 -12.47 2.74 23.09
N THR A 197 -13.69 2.20 23.25
CA THR A 197 -14.17 1.07 22.44
C THR A 197 -15.63 1.29 22.07
N LEU A 198 -16.02 0.80 20.89
CA LEU A 198 -17.42 0.81 20.45
C LEU A 198 -18.30 0.08 21.46
N LEU A 199 -19.39 0.72 21.86
CA LEU A 199 -20.37 0.16 22.82
C LEU A 199 -21.21 -0.92 22.11
N PRO A 200 -21.43 -2.10 22.74
CA PRO A 200 -22.15 -3.21 22.11
C PRO A 200 -23.56 -2.86 21.60
N GLN A 201 -24.25 -1.93 22.23
CA GLN A 201 -25.59 -1.49 21.79
C GLN A 201 -25.54 -0.77 20.42
N TYR A 202 -24.39 -0.28 19.98
CA TYR A 202 -24.21 0.40 18.70
C TYR A 202 -23.55 -0.46 17.62
N TYR A 203 -23.30 -1.75 17.86
CA TYR A 203 -22.68 -2.63 16.85
C TYR A 203 -23.52 -2.69 15.56
N GLY A 204 -24.83 -2.81 15.67
CA GLY A 204 -25.74 -2.80 14.52
C GLY A 204 -25.72 -1.46 13.77
N LEU A 205 -25.81 -0.36 14.51
CA LEU A 205 -25.78 0.98 13.93
C LEU A 205 -24.44 1.31 13.26
N TRP A 206 -23.32 0.87 13.84
CA TRP A 206 -22.01 1.03 13.24
C TRP A 206 -21.82 0.18 11.98
N ALA A 207 -22.37 -1.02 11.94
CA ALA A 207 -22.38 -1.86 10.74
C ALA A 207 -23.19 -1.21 9.61
N GLU A 208 -24.36 -0.64 9.90
CA GLU A 208 -25.18 0.13 8.95
C GLU A 208 -24.46 1.40 8.48
N TYR A 209 -23.77 2.11 9.37
CA TYR A 209 -22.95 3.28 9.03
C TYR A 209 -21.86 2.94 8.00
N LEU A 210 -21.12 1.84 8.21
CA LEU A 210 -20.07 1.38 7.28
C LEU A 210 -20.68 0.94 5.93
N SER A 211 -21.84 0.30 5.94
CA SER A 211 -22.56 -0.06 4.71
C SER A 211 -23.06 1.18 3.94
N ASN A 212 -23.56 2.19 4.67
CA ASN A 212 -23.96 3.48 4.08
C ASN A 212 -22.77 4.21 3.45
N TYR A 213 -21.58 4.14 4.05
CA TYR A 213 -20.36 4.71 3.47
C TYR A 213 -20.03 4.06 2.12
N VAL A 214 -20.08 2.72 2.04
CA VAL A 214 -19.84 1.99 0.77
C VAL A 214 -20.83 2.45 -0.30
N SER A 215 -22.12 2.56 0.05
CA SER A 215 -23.16 3.04 -0.86
C SER A 215 -22.93 4.48 -1.31
N ALA A 216 -22.60 5.37 -0.37
CA ALA A 216 -22.40 6.79 -0.66
C ALA A 216 -21.19 7.05 -1.56
N TYR A 217 -20.09 6.30 -1.39
CA TYR A 217 -18.95 6.37 -2.32
C TYR A 217 -19.31 5.85 -3.72
N ALA A 218 -20.08 4.77 -3.80
CA ALA A 218 -20.59 4.26 -5.07
C ALA A 218 -21.49 5.28 -5.80
N GLU A 219 -22.31 6.04 -5.07
CA GLU A 219 -23.10 7.15 -5.61
C GLU A 219 -22.25 8.29 -6.16
N GLN A 220 -21.04 8.49 -5.63
CA GLN A 220 -20.04 9.44 -6.17
C GLN A 220 -19.25 8.86 -7.35
N GLY A 221 -19.52 7.60 -7.77
CA GLY A 221 -18.79 6.93 -8.85
C GLY A 221 -17.51 6.22 -8.41
N ILE A 222 -17.30 6.06 -7.10
CA ILE A 222 -16.14 5.40 -6.51
C ILE A 222 -16.53 4.02 -5.99
N THR A 223 -16.06 2.96 -6.65
CA THR A 223 -16.27 1.58 -6.18
C THR A 223 -15.16 1.17 -5.24
N LEU A 224 -15.51 0.82 -4.00
CA LEU A 224 -14.56 0.27 -3.03
C LEU A 224 -14.29 -1.21 -3.33
N TRP A 225 -13.03 -1.60 -3.34
CA TRP A 225 -12.58 -2.98 -3.50
C TRP A 225 -12.56 -3.74 -2.17
N GLY A 226 -12.25 -3.05 -1.07
CA GLY A 226 -12.14 -3.64 0.24
C GLY A 226 -12.53 -2.70 1.38
N LEU A 227 -12.79 -3.30 2.53
CA LEU A 227 -13.13 -2.62 3.77
C LEU A 227 -12.43 -3.33 4.92
N THR A 228 -11.81 -2.58 5.84
CA THR A 228 -11.41 -3.12 7.14
C THR A 228 -12.42 -2.72 8.22
N PRO A 229 -12.75 -3.59 9.18
CA PRO A 229 -13.69 -3.25 10.25
C PRO A 229 -13.20 -2.16 11.20
N GLN A 230 -11.87 -2.02 11.32
CA GLN A 230 -11.19 -1.08 12.20
C GLN A 230 -9.72 -0.95 11.85
N ASN A 231 -9.22 0.30 11.70
CA ASN A 231 -7.80 0.59 11.69
C ASN A 231 -7.21 0.40 13.08
N GLU A 232 -6.09 -0.30 13.19
CA GLU A 232 -5.28 -0.49 14.40
C GLU A 232 -6.09 -0.85 15.66
N PRO A 233 -6.86 -1.95 15.65
CA PRO A 233 -7.80 -2.29 16.73
C PRO A 233 -7.16 -2.52 18.09
N LEU A 234 -5.83 -2.73 18.17
CA LEU A 234 -5.11 -2.90 19.42
C LEU A 234 -4.42 -1.61 19.91
N HIS A 235 -4.45 -0.53 19.13
CA HIS A 235 -3.87 0.77 19.45
C HIS A 235 -4.94 1.77 19.89
N ALA A 236 -5.68 1.44 20.96
CA ALA A 236 -6.78 2.26 21.49
C ALA A 236 -6.51 2.81 22.89
N HIS A 237 -5.30 2.65 23.40
CA HIS A 237 -4.84 3.19 24.65
C HIS A 237 -3.68 4.13 24.38
N ASP A 238 -3.76 5.35 24.92
CA ASP A 238 -2.75 6.39 24.73
C ASP A 238 -2.60 6.93 23.29
N ALA A 239 -3.56 6.64 22.41
CA ALA A 239 -3.59 7.23 21.08
C ALA A 239 -3.86 8.75 21.19
N ARG A 240 -3.07 9.52 20.44
CA ARG A 240 -3.25 10.97 20.31
C ARG A 240 -4.26 11.34 19.22
N TRP A 241 -4.53 10.40 18.31
CA TRP A 241 -5.43 10.55 17.16
C TRP A 241 -6.70 9.69 17.32
N ASP A 242 -7.60 9.82 16.37
CA ASP A 242 -8.82 9.04 16.29
C ASP A 242 -8.50 7.55 16.32
N SER A 243 -9.12 6.82 17.23
CA SER A 243 -8.84 5.41 17.45
C SER A 243 -9.98 4.71 18.15
N ASN A 244 -10.08 3.40 17.97
CA ASN A 244 -11.09 2.59 18.63
C ASN A 244 -10.55 1.19 18.91
N GLY A 245 -10.65 0.76 20.17
CA GLY A 245 -10.28 -0.59 20.56
C GLY A 245 -11.27 -1.64 20.09
N LEU A 246 -10.74 -2.71 19.51
CA LEU A 246 -11.55 -3.87 19.11
C LEU A 246 -10.72 -5.14 19.36
N THR A 247 -11.01 -5.83 20.47
CA THR A 247 -10.31 -7.09 20.79
C THR A 247 -10.62 -8.15 19.74
N PRO A 248 -9.80 -9.23 19.63
CA PRO A 248 -10.04 -10.33 18.69
C PRO A 248 -11.46 -10.90 18.79
N GLU A 249 -11.97 -11.08 20.01
CA GLU A 249 -13.31 -11.59 20.24
C GLU A 249 -14.41 -10.60 19.85
N GLN A 250 -14.20 -9.30 20.14
CA GLN A 250 -15.15 -8.25 19.72
C GLN A 250 -15.17 -8.13 18.18
N GLY A 251 -14.00 -8.18 17.53
CA GLY A 251 -13.89 -8.16 16.05
C GLY A 251 -14.61 -9.35 15.42
N ARG A 252 -14.43 -10.55 15.97
CA ARG A 252 -15.13 -11.77 15.55
C ARG A 252 -16.65 -11.63 15.66
N VAL A 253 -17.14 -11.17 16.82
CA VAL A 253 -18.58 -10.97 17.07
C VAL A 253 -19.13 -9.86 16.16
N PHE A 254 -18.43 -8.75 16.03
CA PHE A 254 -18.85 -7.63 15.18
C PHE A 254 -18.99 -8.07 13.71
N LEU A 255 -17.99 -8.78 13.18
CA LEU A 255 -18.05 -9.29 11.81
C LEU A 255 -19.16 -10.32 11.62
N ARG A 256 -19.25 -11.32 12.53
CA ARG A 256 -20.18 -12.44 12.40
C ARG A 256 -21.65 -12.02 12.50
N ASP A 257 -21.97 -11.20 13.51
CA ASP A 257 -23.35 -10.96 13.91
C ASP A 257 -23.92 -9.63 13.39
N TYR A 258 -23.04 -8.70 12.92
CA TYR A 258 -23.45 -7.36 12.52
C TYR A 258 -22.92 -6.95 11.15
N LEU A 259 -21.62 -6.74 10.98
CA LEU A 259 -21.06 -6.17 9.75
C LEU A 259 -21.25 -7.08 8.53
N GLY A 260 -20.90 -8.36 8.66
CA GLY A 260 -21.04 -9.32 7.56
C GLY A 260 -22.49 -9.45 7.07
N PRO A 261 -23.46 -9.72 7.97
CA PRO A 261 -24.89 -9.76 7.62
C PRO A 261 -25.42 -8.45 7.03
N GLN A 262 -24.96 -7.28 7.51
CA GLN A 262 -25.38 -5.98 6.97
C GLN A 262 -24.89 -5.79 5.53
N LEU A 263 -23.61 -6.04 5.28
CA LEU A 263 -23.02 -5.90 3.94
C LEU A 263 -23.61 -6.91 2.93
N GLU A 264 -23.93 -8.14 3.39
CA GLU A 264 -24.63 -9.14 2.59
C GLU A 264 -26.06 -8.69 2.26
N GLN A 265 -26.82 -8.18 3.25
CA GLN A 265 -28.19 -7.71 3.08
C GLN A 265 -28.26 -6.55 2.07
N ASP A 266 -27.31 -5.62 2.12
CA ASP A 266 -27.27 -4.45 1.24
C ASP A 266 -26.64 -4.75 -0.13
N GLY A 267 -26.19 -6.01 -0.35
CA GLY A 267 -25.67 -6.49 -1.62
C GLY A 267 -24.24 -6.03 -1.92
N HIS A 268 -23.49 -5.61 -0.90
CA HIS A 268 -22.10 -5.22 -1.05
C HIS A 268 -21.14 -6.41 -1.03
N LEU A 269 -21.46 -7.45 -0.24
CA LEU A 269 -20.63 -8.62 -0.03
C LEU A 269 -21.39 -9.89 -0.40
N ASN A 270 -20.69 -10.81 -1.09
CA ASN A 270 -21.18 -12.15 -1.41
C ASN A 270 -20.43 -13.20 -0.59
N PRO A 271 -21.04 -13.78 0.48
CA PRO A 271 -20.34 -14.75 1.32
C PRO A 271 -20.10 -16.11 0.64
N ASP A 272 -20.77 -16.39 -0.49
CA ASP A 272 -20.56 -17.61 -1.29
C ASP A 272 -19.39 -17.44 -2.28
N ASP A 273 -19.00 -16.20 -2.61
CA ASP A 273 -17.85 -15.86 -3.45
C ASP A 273 -17.23 -14.54 -2.97
N LEU A 274 -16.26 -14.60 -2.09
CA LEU A 274 -15.62 -13.43 -1.50
C LEU A 274 -14.77 -12.61 -2.50
N ASP A 275 -14.56 -13.11 -3.70
CA ASP A 275 -13.94 -12.35 -4.79
C ASP A 275 -14.96 -11.55 -5.62
N ASP A 276 -16.25 -11.79 -5.43
CA ASP A 276 -17.36 -11.06 -6.05
C ASP A 276 -17.90 -9.99 -5.07
N GLY A 277 -17.62 -8.72 -5.32
CA GLY A 277 -18.03 -7.59 -4.49
C GLY A 277 -16.95 -7.07 -3.54
N LEU A 278 -17.43 -6.46 -2.43
CA LEU A 278 -16.57 -5.86 -1.42
C LEU A 278 -15.88 -6.94 -0.57
N ARG A 279 -14.58 -6.82 -0.41
CA ARG A 279 -13.76 -7.72 0.40
C ARG A 279 -13.60 -7.18 1.81
N VAL A 280 -13.93 -7.96 2.83
CA VAL A 280 -13.64 -7.58 4.21
C VAL A 280 -12.28 -8.16 4.62
N LEU A 281 -11.34 -7.25 4.96
CA LEU A 281 -10.02 -7.60 5.44
C LEU A 281 -9.97 -7.32 6.95
N ILE A 282 -9.77 -8.35 7.75
CA ILE A 282 -9.74 -8.21 9.20
C ILE A 282 -8.36 -7.79 9.70
N TYR A 283 -8.27 -7.32 10.93
CA TYR A 283 -7.08 -6.94 11.68
C TYR A 283 -6.59 -5.51 11.40
N ASP A 284 -5.87 -5.25 10.32
CA ASP A 284 -5.39 -3.92 9.93
C ASP A 284 -4.46 -3.27 10.98
N HIS A 285 -3.45 -4.03 11.45
CA HIS A 285 -2.48 -3.63 12.48
C HIS A 285 -1.15 -4.39 12.34
N ASN A 286 -0.17 -4.17 13.22
CA ASN A 286 1.21 -4.63 13.11
C ASN A 286 1.38 -6.15 13.02
N LYS A 287 2.29 -6.62 12.15
CA LYS A 287 2.57 -8.05 11.88
C LYS A 287 2.76 -8.89 13.15
N SER A 288 3.34 -8.32 14.21
CA SER A 288 3.78 -9.04 15.41
C SER A 288 2.66 -9.76 16.19
N THR A 289 1.41 -9.32 16.10
CA THR A 289 0.26 -9.91 16.83
C THR A 289 -0.85 -10.40 15.88
N MET A 290 -0.57 -10.46 14.59
CA MET A 290 -1.53 -10.75 13.53
C MET A 290 -2.20 -12.12 13.71
N ASN A 291 -1.42 -13.18 13.91
CA ASN A 291 -1.94 -14.54 14.03
C ASN A 291 -2.87 -14.72 15.24
N ASP A 292 -2.52 -14.12 16.38
CA ASP A 292 -3.36 -14.17 17.59
C ASP A 292 -4.70 -13.48 17.40
N TYR A 293 -4.69 -12.35 16.66
CA TYR A 293 -5.91 -11.58 16.41
C TYR A 293 -6.86 -12.27 15.43
N VAL A 294 -6.36 -12.81 14.33
CA VAL A 294 -7.22 -13.36 13.27
C VAL A 294 -7.75 -14.76 13.58
N THR A 295 -7.04 -15.50 14.43
CA THR A 295 -7.37 -16.92 14.75
C THR A 295 -8.82 -17.10 15.22
N PRO A 296 -9.37 -16.33 16.19
CA PRO A 296 -10.75 -16.51 16.61
C PRO A 296 -11.78 -16.33 15.48
N THR A 297 -11.50 -15.42 14.55
CA THR A 297 -12.40 -15.16 13.41
C THR A 297 -12.32 -16.28 12.37
N TYR A 298 -11.12 -16.71 12.03
CA TYR A 298 -10.95 -17.75 11.00
C TYR A 298 -11.35 -19.17 11.47
N GLU A 299 -11.25 -19.43 12.77
CA GLU A 299 -11.72 -20.71 13.37
C GLU A 299 -13.25 -20.74 13.59
N ASP A 300 -13.94 -19.61 13.52
CA ASP A 300 -15.41 -19.53 13.57
C ASP A 300 -15.97 -19.51 12.13
N PRO A 301 -16.58 -20.60 11.63
CA PRO A 301 -17.07 -20.66 10.26
C PRO A 301 -18.10 -19.57 9.91
N GLU A 302 -18.92 -19.14 10.90
CA GLU A 302 -19.94 -18.12 10.69
C GLU A 302 -19.34 -16.70 10.61
N ALA A 303 -18.17 -16.48 11.19
CA ALA A 303 -17.40 -15.24 11.01
C ALA A 303 -16.51 -15.30 9.76
N SER A 304 -15.83 -16.44 9.60
CA SER A 304 -14.85 -16.64 8.51
C SER A 304 -15.46 -16.52 7.13
N LYS A 305 -16.74 -16.86 6.93
CA LYS A 305 -17.43 -16.73 5.64
C LYS A 305 -17.55 -15.28 5.15
N TYR A 306 -17.39 -14.29 6.03
CA TYR A 306 -17.39 -12.86 5.67
C TYR A 306 -16.00 -12.26 5.53
N ALA A 307 -14.95 -12.94 6.00
CA ALA A 307 -13.59 -12.45 5.95
C ALA A 307 -12.88 -12.94 4.69
N TRP A 308 -12.59 -12.03 3.76
CA TRP A 308 -11.79 -12.32 2.57
C TRP A 308 -10.33 -12.60 2.93
N GLY A 309 -9.77 -11.81 3.85
CA GLY A 309 -8.36 -11.90 4.19
C GLY A 309 -7.94 -11.05 5.37
N THR A 310 -6.63 -10.88 5.52
CA THR A 310 -5.99 -10.11 6.57
C THR A 310 -5.33 -8.86 5.99
N ALA A 311 -5.60 -7.71 6.60
CA ALA A 311 -4.85 -6.47 6.43
C ALA A 311 -3.82 -6.36 7.55
N PHE A 312 -2.64 -5.79 7.27
CA PHE A 312 -1.62 -5.58 8.31
C PHE A 312 -0.68 -4.42 8.01
N HIS A 313 0.03 -3.95 9.07
CA HIS A 313 0.96 -2.84 9.09
C HIS A 313 2.36 -3.28 9.55
N TRP A 314 3.35 -2.40 9.42
CA TRP A 314 4.74 -2.70 9.71
C TRP A 314 5.35 -1.98 10.94
N TYR A 315 4.58 -1.22 11.74
CA TYR A 315 5.13 -0.30 12.75
C TYR A 315 5.91 -0.93 13.93
N ALA A 316 6.23 -2.19 13.85
CA ALA A 316 7.26 -2.83 14.68
C ALA A 316 8.68 -2.71 14.05
N ASN A 317 9.00 -1.58 13.42
CA ASN A 317 10.20 -1.35 12.61
C ASN A 317 11.53 -1.67 13.32
N SER A 318 11.65 -1.34 14.61
CA SER A 318 12.84 -1.65 15.41
C SER A 318 13.07 -3.16 15.59
N GLU A 319 12.06 -3.95 15.34
CA GLU A 319 12.07 -5.41 15.51
C GLU A 319 12.06 -6.17 14.19
N LEU A 320 11.73 -5.52 13.05
CA LEU A 320 11.60 -6.17 11.75
C LEU A 320 12.82 -7.03 11.39
N GLU A 321 14.02 -6.49 11.46
CA GLU A 321 15.24 -7.22 11.11
C GLU A 321 15.51 -8.34 12.11
N ALA A 322 15.28 -8.13 13.41
CA ALA A 322 15.47 -9.12 14.46
C ALA A 322 14.50 -10.30 14.32
N HIS A 323 13.29 -10.04 13.85
CA HIS A 323 12.25 -11.05 13.59
C HIS A 323 12.19 -11.53 12.13
N ASN A 324 13.25 -11.33 11.35
CA ASN A 324 13.30 -11.73 9.94
C ASN A 324 12.08 -11.23 9.15
N TRP A 325 11.74 -9.93 9.34
CA TRP A 325 10.60 -9.27 8.66
C TRP A 325 9.24 -9.93 8.94
N TYR A 326 9.14 -10.64 10.07
CA TYR A 326 7.95 -11.42 10.45
C TYR A 326 7.56 -12.51 9.42
N ALA A 327 8.56 -13.08 8.75
CA ALA A 327 8.36 -14.14 7.76
C ALA A 327 7.62 -15.36 8.35
N GLU A 328 7.88 -15.70 9.62
CA GLU A 328 7.25 -16.85 10.30
C GLU A 328 5.76 -16.60 10.56
N GLU A 329 5.37 -15.36 10.88
CA GLU A 329 3.98 -14.95 11.07
C GLU A 329 3.19 -15.01 9.76
N LEU A 330 3.75 -14.50 8.68
CA LEU A 330 3.16 -14.56 7.34
C LEU A 330 3.03 -16.00 6.85
N GLU A 331 4.08 -16.82 7.03
CA GLU A 331 4.08 -18.21 6.63
C GLU A 331 3.09 -19.05 7.45
N THR A 332 2.92 -18.75 8.74
CA THR A 332 1.93 -19.38 9.62
C THR A 332 0.52 -19.10 9.11
N LEU A 333 0.22 -17.84 8.79
CA LEU A 333 -1.09 -17.44 8.26
C LEU A 333 -1.37 -18.13 6.92
N ARG A 334 -0.43 -18.04 5.98
CA ARG A 334 -0.52 -18.65 4.65
C ARG A 334 -0.74 -20.17 4.71
N THR A 335 -0.08 -20.85 5.66
CA THR A 335 -0.17 -22.30 5.79
C THR A 335 -1.46 -22.74 6.48
N LYS A 336 -1.87 -22.00 7.52
CA LYS A 336 -3.06 -22.34 8.32
C LYS A 336 -4.37 -22.01 7.58
N TRP A 337 -4.39 -20.90 6.82
CA TRP A 337 -5.55 -20.44 6.06
C TRP A 337 -5.19 -20.06 4.61
N PRO A 338 -4.89 -21.06 3.78
CA PRO A 338 -4.37 -20.83 2.42
C PRO A 338 -5.38 -20.20 1.45
N ASP A 339 -6.66 -20.18 1.81
CA ASP A 339 -7.76 -19.56 1.09
C ASP A 339 -8.00 -18.09 1.48
N LYS A 340 -7.28 -17.57 2.49
CA LYS A 340 -7.39 -16.19 2.94
C LYS A 340 -6.30 -15.32 2.31
N GLY A 341 -6.72 -14.15 1.81
CA GLY A 341 -5.80 -13.16 1.26
C GLY A 341 -4.97 -12.45 2.35
N MET A 342 -3.87 -11.84 1.92
CA MET A 342 -3.00 -11.01 2.77
C MET A 342 -2.63 -9.72 2.03
N ILE A 343 -2.93 -8.57 2.60
CA ILE A 343 -2.56 -7.25 2.07
C ILE A 343 -1.82 -6.47 3.15
N HIS A 344 -0.66 -5.94 2.79
CA HIS A 344 0.04 -4.93 3.57
C HIS A 344 -0.65 -3.58 3.29
N THR A 345 -1.40 -3.09 4.27
CA THR A 345 -2.32 -1.96 4.09
C THR A 345 -1.76 -0.63 4.55
N GLU A 346 -0.68 -0.64 5.33
CA GLU A 346 -0.07 0.60 5.80
C GLU A 346 1.39 0.42 6.19
N SER A 347 2.21 1.35 5.73
CA SER A 347 3.58 1.58 6.14
C SER A 347 3.89 3.06 6.04
N SER A 348 4.71 3.57 6.92
CA SER A 348 5.30 4.91 6.81
C SER A 348 6.53 5.01 7.67
N ILE A 349 7.39 5.97 7.39
CA ILE A 349 8.51 6.32 8.24
C ILE A 349 8.20 7.64 8.90
N ASP A 350 8.17 7.60 10.23
CA ASP A 350 8.09 8.78 11.07
C ASP A 350 9.35 9.64 10.85
N ILE A 351 9.12 10.92 10.52
CA ILE A 351 10.19 11.91 10.33
C ILE A 351 10.25 12.89 11.50
N ASP A 352 9.80 12.50 12.69
CA ASP A 352 9.81 13.32 13.88
C ASP A 352 11.20 13.92 14.16
N ALA A 353 11.21 15.11 14.74
CA ALA A 353 12.42 15.91 14.93
C ALA A 353 13.50 15.20 15.76
N ASP A 354 13.09 14.28 16.62
CA ASP A 354 13.96 13.52 17.51
C ASP A 354 14.45 12.19 16.92
N ASP A 355 13.88 11.76 15.78
CA ASP A 355 14.35 10.56 15.05
C ASP A 355 15.51 10.94 14.10
N PRO A 356 16.71 10.35 14.27
CA PRO A 356 17.81 10.57 13.33
C PRO A 356 17.47 10.27 11.87
N MET A 357 16.54 9.33 11.59
CA MET A 357 16.05 9.05 10.23
C MET A 357 15.11 10.16 9.73
N GLY A 358 14.26 10.70 10.60
CA GLY A 358 13.37 11.81 10.25
C GLY A 358 14.11 13.10 9.92
N GLN A 359 15.23 13.37 10.58
CA GLN A 359 16.07 14.52 10.30
C GLN A 359 16.63 14.49 8.85
N TYR A 360 16.93 13.33 8.32
CA TYR A 360 17.42 13.16 6.95
C TYR A 360 16.38 13.54 5.88
N TRP A 361 15.11 13.26 6.09
CA TRP A 361 14.04 13.62 5.14
C TRP A 361 13.80 15.13 5.06
N ARG A 362 14.00 15.85 6.16
CA ARG A 362 13.75 17.29 6.26
C ARG A 362 14.87 18.16 5.74
N GLU A 363 16.11 17.77 6.02
CA GLU A 363 17.30 18.61 5.81
C GLU A 363 18.04 18.28 4.54
N SER A 364 17.80 17.11 3.96
CA SER A 364 18.56 16.61 2.85
C SER A 364 17.81 16.74 1.54
N THR A 365 18.15 17.74 0.75
CA THR A 365 18.07 17.62 -0.71
C THR A 365 19.12 16.65 -1.24
N ASP A 366 19.97 16.09 -0.36
CA ASP A 366 20.97 15.10 -0.70
C ASP A 366 20.34 13.70 -0.66
N TYR A 367 20.23 13.11 -1.83
CA TYR A 367 19.70 11.78 -2.07
C TYR A 367 20.32 10.70 -1.17
N ALA A 368 21.59 10.86 -0.78
CA ALA A 368 22.31 9.92 0.07
C ALA A 368 21.69 9.76 1.47
N GLY A 369 21.18 10.86 2.07
CA GLY A 369 20.55 10.82 3.40
C GLY A 369 19.19 10.13 3.42
N THR A 370 18.43 10.20 2.31
CA THR A 370 17.10 9.60 2.19
C THR A 370 17.12 8.09 1.85
N PHE A 371 18.30 7.50 1.69
CA PHE A 371 18.44 6.12 1.26
C PHE A 371 18.47 5.09 2.40
N VAL A 372 18.59 5.51 3.65
CA VAL A 372 18.55 4.59 4.81
C VAL A 372 17.15 3.97 4.97
N PRO A 373 16.06 4.73 4.93
CA PRO A 373 14.70 4.18 4.90
C PRO A 373 14.45 3.25 3.72
N PHE A 374 15.07 3.50 2.57
CA PHE A 374 14.94 2.71 1.36
C PHE A 374 15.30 1.23 1.58
N ASP A 375 16.33 0.95 2.38
CA ASP A 375 16.72 -0.42 2.72
C ASP A 375 15.57 -1.17 3.40
N THR A 376 14.94 -0.53 4.39
CA THR A 376 13.83 -1.11 5.15
C THR A 376 12.65 -1.44 4.24
N TYR A 377 12.21 -0.49 3.43
CA TYR A 377 11.12 -0.71 2.47
C TYR A 377 11.44 -1.83 1.47
N ALA A 378 12.64 -1.82 0.89
CA ALA A 378 13.01 -2.83 -0.12
C ALA A 378 13.00 -4.25 0.46
N TYR A 379 13.53 -4.42 1.68
CA TYR A 379 13.53 -5.72 2.36
C TYR A 379 12.13 -6.14 2.78
N ASP A 380 11.36 -5.24 3.39
CA ASP A 380 10.02 -5.56 3.88
C ASP A 380 9.10 -5.97 2.73
N ILE A 381 9.02 -5.18 1.65
CA ILE A 381 8.18 -5.48 0.49
C ILE A 381 8.59 -6.82 -0.13
N ILE A 382 9.88 -7.03 -0.42
CA ILE A 382 10.33 -8.28 -1.06
C ILE A 382 10.10 -9.49 -0.14
N SER A 383 10.33 -9.35 1.17
CA SER A 383 10.03 -10.39 2.15
C SER A 383 8.54 -10.72 2.17
N ASP A 384 7.68 -9.73 2.25
CA ASP A 384 6.24 -9.88 2.24
C ASP A 384 5.76 -10.64 1.00
N LEU A 385 6.20 -10.21 -0.19
CA LEU A 385 5.85 -10.84 -1.45
C LEU A 385 6.32 -12.31 -1.51
N ASN A 386 7.48 -12.62 -0.96
CA ASN A 386 8.00 -13.98 -0.92
C ASN A 386 7.22 -14.89 0.05
N HIS A 387 6.53 -14.31 1.03
CA HIS A 387 5.74 -15.05 2.04
C HIS A 387 4.22 -14.99 1.83
N GLY A 388 3.77 -14.66 0.61
CA GLY A 388 2.38 -14.82 0.22
C GLY A 388 1.54 -13.55 0.22
N VAL A 389 2.11 -12.39 0.55
CA VAL A 389 1.41 -11.10 0.51
C VAL A 389 1.07 -10.74 -0.94
N GLN A 390 -0.14 -10.21 -1.14
CA GLN A 390 -0.75 -10.03 -2.45
C GLN A 390 -0.87 -8.56 -2.88
N GLY A 391 -0.46 -7.62 -2.02
CA GLY A 391 -0.46 -6.20 -2.32
C GLY A 391 0.20 -5.39 -1.21
N TYR A 392 0.61 -4.16 -1.55
CA TYR A 392 1.32 -3.29 -0.63
C TYR A 392 0.86 -1.84 -0.80
N ILE A 393 0.55 -1.18 0.32
CA ILE A 393 0.08 0.20 0.36
C ILE A 393 0.90 0.98 1.38
N GLU A 394 1.53 2.05 0.92
CA GLU A 394 2.13 3.08 1.76
C GLU A 394 1.05 3.96 2.38
N TRP A 395 1.33 4.59 3.54
CA TRP A 395 0.34 5.44 4.18
C TRP A 395 0.01 6.65 3.29
N CYS A 396 0.49 7.84 3.54
CA CYS A 396 0.08 9.00 2.75
C CYS A 396 0.71 9.00 1.34
N ILE A 397 -0.10 9.17 0.29
CA ILE A 397 0.40 9.23 -1.08
C ILE A 397 1.14 10.55 -1.36
N ILE A 398 0.70 11.66 -0.75
CA ILE A 398 1.28 13.00 -0.88
C ILE A 398 1.25 13.70 0.47
N LEU A 399 2.36 14.33 0.84
CA LEU A 399 2.44 15.21 2.00
C LEU A 399 3.21 16.49 1.64
N SER A 400 3.21 17.47 2.53
CA SER A 400 4.09 18.63 2.38
C SER A 400 5.55 18.23 2.63
N THR A 401 6.48 19.08 2.23
CA THR A 401 7.92 18.92 2.55
C THR A 401 8.21 18.88 4.05
N GLN A 402 7.21 19.11 4.89
CA GLN A 402 7.29 18.98 6.35
C GLN A 402 6.58 17.72 6.88
N GLY A 403 6.04 16.86 6.00
CA GLY A 403 5.29 15.66 6.40
C GLY A 403 3.91 15.96 6.97
N GLN A 404 3.24 17.03 6.49
CA GLN A 404 1.97 17.57 7.01
C GLN A 404 0.97 17.86 5.86
N PRO A 405 -0.27 18.33 6.14
CA PRO A 405 -0.84 18.72 7.45
C PRO A 405 -1.36 17.53 8.28
N ASN A 406 -1.35 17.69 9.59
CA ASN A 406 -2.10 16.87 10.55
C ASN A 406 -2.15 17.58 11.92
N PRO A 407 -3.17 17.27 12.77
CA PRO A 407 -3.37 17.97 14.04
C PRO A 407 -2.44 17.54 15.17
N TYR A 408 -1.60 16.54 14.96
CA TYR A 408 -0.94 15.83 16.06
C TYR A 408 0.57 16.00 16.11
N ASP A 409 1.15 16.87 15.27
CA ASP A 409 2.60 16.98 15.08
C ASP A 409 3.24 15.61 14.73
N ASN A 410 2.50 14.79 13.98
CA ASN A 410 2.99 13.55 13.40
C ASN A 410 3.57 13.88 12.02
N PHE A 411 4.85 13.53 11.78
CA PHE A 411 5.55 13.92 10.55
C PHE A 411 6.00 12.66 9.82
N ASN A 412 5.29 12.30 8.76
CA ASN A 412 5.60 11.13 7.98
C ASN A 412 6.23 11.45 6.62
N SER A 413 6.91 10.46 6.06
CA SER A 413 7.34 10.46 4.67
C SER A 413 6.16 10.18 3.73
N ALA A 414 6.34 10.51 2.44
CA ALA A 414 5.42 10.13 1.38
C ALA A 414 6.18 9.92 0.06
N PRO A 415 5.61 9.18 -0.91
CA PRO A 415 6.18 9.07 -2.25
C PRO A 415 6.37 10.43 -2.93
N VAL A 416 5.44 11.36 -2.73
CA VAL A 416 5.50 12.71 -3.28
C VAL A 416 5.41 13.74 -2.16
N LEU A 417 6.31 14.71 -2.18
CA LEU A 417 6.29 15.85 -1.28
C LEU A 417 6.04 17.13 -2.07
N ILE A 418 5.16 17.98 -1.55
CA ILE A 418 4.85 19.29 -2.13
C ILE A 418 5.31 20.36 -1.15
N ASN A 419 6.05 21.36 -1.64
CA ASN A 419 6.28 22.59 -0.89
C ASN A 419 5.13 23.54 -1.15
N PRO A 420 4.22 23.78 -0.18
CA PRO A 420 3.01 24.56 -0.43
C PRO A 420 3.26 26.07 -0.58
N VAL A 421 4.51 26.53 -0.36
CA VAL A 421 4.89 27.96 -0.52
C VAL A 421 5.53 28.21 -1.87
N THR A 422 6.36 27.28 -2.37
CA THR A 422 7.09 27.43 -3.63
C THR A 422 6.47 26.64 -4.77
N GLU A 423 5.47 25.80 -4.49
CA GLU A 423 4.82 24.88 -5.42
C GLU A 423 5.79 23.79 -5.99
N ASP A 424 6.97 23.64 -5.38
CA ASP A 424 7.92 22.60 -5.80
C ASP A 424 7.38 21.21 -5.46
N VAL A 425 7.41 20.31 -6.44
CA VAL A 425 7.04 18.88 -6.29
C VAL A 425 8.29 18.03 -6.27
N ILE A 426 8.43 17.20 -5.24
CA ILE A 426 9.58 16.32 -5.02
C ILE A 426 9.10 14.87 -5.07
N TYR A 427 9.60 14.10 -6.04
CA TYR A 427 9.44 12.65 -6.07
C TYR A 427 10.56 12.03 -5.27
N THR A 428 10.20 11.44 -4.11
CA THR A 428 11.18 10.89 -3.16
C THR A 428 11.75 9.55 -3.66
N PRO A 429 12.83 9.03 -3.05
CA PRO A 429 13.28 7.67 -3.32
C PRO A 429 12.19 6.62 -3.16
N LEU A 430 11.24 6.83 -2.26
CA LEU A 430 10.11 5.94 -2.04
C LEU A 430 9.18 5.86 -3.25
N TYR A 431 8.93 6.98 -3.95
CA TYR A 431 8.19 6.97 -5.21
C TYR A 431 8.83 6.03 -6.24
N TYR A 432 10.15 6.12 -6.40
CA TYR A 432 10.88 5.28 -7.34
C TYR A 432 10.94 3.82 -6.88
N LEU A 433 11.07 3.59 -5.56
CA LEU A 433 11.03 2.25 -5.00
C LEU A 433 9.69 1.56 -5.29
N LEU A 434 8.57 2.20 -4.95
CA LEU A 434 7.24 1.66 -5.22
C LEU A 434 7.00 1.47 -6.73
N SER A 435 7.58 2.33 -7.57
CA SER A 435 7.50 2.19 -9.04
C SER A 435 8.19 0.93 -9.56
N HIS A 436 9.21 0.39 -8.89
CA HIS A 436 9.82 -0.90 -9.24
C HIS A 436 8.85 -2.07 -9.12
N PHE A 437 7.87 -1.96 -8.24
CA PHE A 437 6.82 -2.97 -8.08
C PHE A 437 5.60 -2.63 -8.93
N SER A 438 4.99 -1.46 -8.74
CA SER A 438 3.70 -1.11 -9.33
C SER A 438 3.72 -1.04 -10.87
N LYS A 439 4.81 -0.54 -11.46
CA LYS A 439 4.94 -0.41 -12.91
C LYS A 439 5.16 -1.74 -13.60
N PHE A 440 5.89 -2.66 -12.98
CA PHE A 440 6.36 -3.90 -13.60
C PHE A 440 5.65 -5.16 -13.12
N ILE A 441 4.97 -5.12 -11.96
CA ILE A 441 4.14 -6.20 -11.43
C ILE A 441 2.70 -5.69 -11.44
N ARG A 442 1.95 -6.08 -12.48
CA ARG A 442 0.60 -5.58 -12.71
C ARG A 442 -0.46 -6.42 -11.98
N PRO A 443 -1.68 -5.89 -11.78
CA PRO A 443 -2.78 -6.69 -11.25
C PRO A 443 -2.93 -8.01 -11.97
N ASP A 444 -3.29 -9.05 -11.24
CA ASP A 444 -3.37 -10.45 -11.69
C ASP A 444 -2.03 -11.12 -12.03
N ALA A 445 -0.88 -10.43 -11.91
CA ALA A 445 0.41 -11.09 -11.96
C ALA A 445 0.51 -12.16 -10.86
N ARG A 446 1.28 -13.21 -11.13
CA ARG A 446 1.55 -14.26 -10.17
C ARG A 446 3.01 -14.26 -9.76
N ARG A 447 3.26 -14.39 -8.44
CA ARG A 447 4.63 -14.70 -8.00
C ARG A 447 5.05 -16.02 -8.62
N ILE A 448 6.29 -16.10 -9.10
CA ILE A 448 6.84 -17.30 -9.72
C ILE A 448 8.03 -17.84 -8.92
N GLY A 449 8.41 -19.10 -9.21
CA GLY A 449 9.59 -19.73 -8.63
C GLY A 449 10.85 -18.95 -8.99
N LEU A 450 11.70 -18.75 -7.99
CA LEU A 450 13.01 -18.16 -8.11
C LEU A 450 13.98 -18.98 -7.24
N GLU A 451 15.03 -19.54 -7.88
CA GLU A 451 16.09 -20.26 -7.20
C GLU A 451 17.42 -19.56 -7.43
N GLY A 452 18.34 -19.68 -6.48
CA GLY A 452 19.65 -19.10 -6.59
C GLY A 452 20.43 -19.21 -5.28
N GLU A 453 21.71 -18.79 -5.33
CA GLU A 453 22.50 -18.70 -4.11
C GLU A 453 22.03 -17.49 -3.30
N ASP A 454 21.70 -17.73 -2.03
CA ASP A 454 21.51 -16.68 -1.03
C ASP A 454 22.84 -15.93 -0.86
N ALA A 455 22.97 -14.84 -1.58
CA ALA A 455 24.12 -13.97 -1.44
C ALA A 455 23.81 -12.98 -0.31
N GLU A 456 24.63 -13.00 0.73
CA GLU A 456 24.53 -12.06 1.84
C GLU A 456 24.35 -10.62 1.35
N GLY A 457 23.24 -9.97 1.74
CA GLY A 457 22.88 -8.60 1.37
C GLY A 457 22.22 -8.45 0.00
N LEU A 458 21.76 -9.54 -0.63
CA LEU A 458 20.84 -9.53 -1.75
C LEU A 458 19.50 -10.15 -1.33
N ILE A 459 18.41 -9.53 -1.76
CA ILE A 459 17.06 -10.11 -1.65
C ILE A 459 16.33 -9.88 -2.98
N SER A 460 15.52 -10.86 -3.40
CA SER A 460 14.85 -10.79 -4.69
C SER A 460 13.48 -11.47 -4.68
N THR A 461 12.63 -11.07 -5.62
CA THR A 461 11.33 -11.70 -5.91
C THR A 461 11.05 -11.62 -7.40
N ALA A 462 10.21 -12.52 -7.90
CA ALA A 462 9.86 -12.53 -9.32
C ALA A 462 8.37 -12.76 -9.53
N ALA A 463 7.82 -12.11 -10.56
CA ALA A 463 6.42 -12.21 -10.94
C ALA A 463 6.27 -12.35 -12.45
N LYS A 464 5.24 -13.10 -12.87
CA LYS A 464 4.80 -13.21 -14.26
C LYS A 464 3.47 -12.49 -14.43
N ASN A 465 3.44 -11.55 -15.33
CA ASN A 465 2.27 -10.74 -15.66
C ASN A 465 1.28 -11.51 -16.57
N PRO A 466 0.00 -11.08 -16.64
CA PRO A 466 -0.99 -11.68 -17.53
C PRO A 466 -0.62 -11.63 -19.03
N ASP A 467 0.16 -10.62 -19.45
CA ASP A 467 0.67 -10.50 -20.83
C ASP A 467 1.87 -11.41 -21.13
N GLY A 468 2.30 -12.18 -20.14
CA GLY A 468 3.43 -13.10 -20.22
C GLY A 468 4.77 -12.48 -19.85
N SER A 469 4.90 -11.16 -19.73
CA SER A 469 6.13 -10.52 -19.28
C SER A 469 6.48 -10.96 -17.85
N ILE A 470 7.78 -10.91 -17.52
CA ILE A 470 8.30 -11.31 -16.19
C ILE A 470 9.08 -10.15 -15.60
N ALA A 471 8.77 -9.80 -14.36
CA ALA A 471 9.50 -8.85 -13.56
C ALA A 471 10.32 -9.58 -12.49
N LEU A 472 11.64 -9.44 -12.50
CA LEU A 472 12.54 -9.83 -11.43
C LEU A 472 13.01 -8.58 -10.71
N VAL A 473 12.63 -8.43 -9.45
CA VAL A 473 13.06 -7.32 -8.59
C VAL A 473 14.16 -7.80 -7.67
N VAL A 474 15.31 -7.12 -7.68
CA VAL A 474 16.49 -7.47 -6.88
C VAL A 474 16.99 -6.25 -6.13
N TYR A 475 17.22 -6.37 -4.84
CA TYR A 475 17.83 -5.34 -4.02
C TYR A 475 19.23 -5.76 -3.54
N ASN A 476 20.22 -4.89 -3.77
CA ASN A 476 21.59 -5.03 -3.28
C ASN A 476 21.86 -4.03 -2.13
N LYS A 477 21.89 -4.52 -0.89
CA LYS A 477 22.17 -3.69 0.31
C LYS A 477 23.68 -3.38 0.46
N LYS A 478 24.57 -4.04 -0.30
CA LYS A 478 26.03 -3.91 -0.14
C LYS A 478 26.55 -2.60 -0.76
N GLU A 479 27.68 -2.15 -0.23
CA GLU A 479 28.42 -0.98 -0.72
C GLU A 479 29.25 -1.30 -1.99
N GLU A 480 29.22 -2.55 -2.46
CA GLU A 480 29.88 -2.97 -3.70
C GLU A 480 28.85 -3.36 -4.75
N ALA A 481 29.19 -3.08 -6.00
CA ALA A 481 28.43 -3.58 -7.14
C ALA A 481 28.52 -5.12 -7.19
N ARG A 482 27.43 -5.75 -7.66
CA ARG A 482 27.34 -7.19 -7.83
C ARG A 482 27.02 -7.52 -9.28
N GLU A 483 27.54 -8.66 -9.74
CA GLU A 483 27.16 -9.22 -11.02
C GLU A 483 26.15 -10.35 -10.80
N LEU A 484 25.05 -10.27 -11.51
CA LEU A 484 23.96 -11.25 -11.49
C LEU A 484 23.98 -12.03 -12.79
N SER A 485 23.87 -13.35 -12.69
CA SER A 485 23.67 -14.27 -13.81
C SER A 485 22.25 -14.82 -13.69
N ILE A 486 21.33 -14.38 -14.56
CA ILE A 486 19.92 -14.69 -14.49
C ILE A 486 19.58 -15.68 -15.59
N THR A 487 19.11 -16.87 -15.23
CA THR A 487 18.68 -17.88 -16.17
C THR A 487 17.17 -17.90 -16.31
N LEU A 488 16.68 -17.75 -17.55
CA LEU A 488 15.27 -17.94 -17.93
C LEU A 488 15.22 -19.00 -19.03
N ASP A 489 14.67 -20.18 -18.73
CA ASP A 489 14.70 -21.37 -19.57
C ASP A 489 16.15 -21.76 -19.93
N THR A 490 16.55 -21.61 -21.19
CA THR A 490 17.89 -21.95 -21.70
C THR A 490 18.80 -20.73 -21.92
N HIS A 491 18.31 -19.53 -21.60
CA HIS A 491 18.98 -18.25 -21.84
C HIS A 491 19.51 -17.68 -20.52
N THR A 492 20.70 -17.11 -20.57
CA THR A 492 21.34 -16.44 -19.45
C THR A 492 21.56 -14.96 -19.77
N TYR A 493 21.21 -14.13 -18.82
CA TYR A 493 21.35 -12.68 -18.87
C TYR A 493 22.33 -12.26 -17.77
N VAL A 494 23.36 -11.49 -18.14
CA VAL A 494 24.34 -10.99 -17.17
C VAL A 494 24.09 -9.52 -16.94
N VAL A 495 23.86 -9.16 -15.67
CA VAL A 495 23.48 -7.80 -15.25
C VAL A 495 24.37 -7.35 -14.11
N GLN A 496 24.80 -6.08 -14.14
CA GLN A 496 25.47 -5.43 -13.01
C GLN A 496 24.45 -4.64 -12.18
N ILE A 497 24.35 -4.93 -10.88
CA ILE A 497 23.60 -4.13 -9.94
C ILE A 497 24.54 -3.24 -9.13
N ALA A 498 24.25 -1.94 -9.08
CA ALA A 498 25.07 -0.96 -8.36
C ALA A 498 25.07 -1.20 -6.84
N PRO A 499 26.01 -0.59 -6.09
CA PRO A 499 25.93 -0.52 -4.64
C PRO A 499 24.61 0.11 -4.19
N ARG A 500 24.03 -0.39 -3.11
CA ARG A 500 22.81 0.16 -2.51
C ARG A 500 21.77 0.51 -3.59
N ALA A 501 21.34 -0.51 -4.34
CA ALA A 501 20.45 -0.31 -5.48
C ALA A 501 19.35 -1.35 -5.54
N LEU A 502 18.17 -0.91 -5.96
CA LEU A 502 17.05 -1.73 -6.38
C LEU A 502 17.03 -1.78 -7.92
N GLN A 503 16.98 -2.97 -8.47
CA GLN A 503 16.78 -3.18 -9.90
C GLN A 503 15.51 -3.96 -10.18
N THR A 504 14.82 -3.59 -11.25
CA THR A 504 13.84 -4.45 -11.92
C THR A 504 14.37 -4.86 -13.28
N ILE A 505 14.51 -6.15 -13.48
CA ILE A 505 14.82 -6.75 -14.77
C ILE A 505 13.49 -7.21 -15.36
N HIS A 506 13.05 -6.51 -16.41
CA HIS A 506 11.78 -6.73 -17.07
C HIS A 506 11.98 -7.52 -18.36
N PHE A 507 11.60 -8.79 -18.35
CA PHE A 507 11.65 -9.69 -19.48
C PHE A 507 10.35 -9.61 -20.27
N HIS A 508 10.42 -9.35 -21.56
CA HIS A 508 9.26 -9.24 -22.43
C HIS A 508 9.61 -9.65 -23.86
N HIS A 509 8.61 -9.91 -24.68
CA HIS A 509 8.81 -10.18 -26.09
C HIS A 509 9.43 -8.97 -26.81
N LYS A 510 10.30 -9.27 -27.81
CA LYS A 510 10.88 -8.26 -28.71
C LYS A 510 9.81 -7.49 -29.44
#